data_839ba3239351f7a594eedc09e3554fd7
#
_entry.id   839ba3239351f7a594eedc09e3554fd7
#
_cell.length_a   1.000
_cell.length_b   1.000
_cell.length_c   1.000
_cell.angle_alpha   90.00
_cell.angle_beta   90.00
_cell.angle_gamma   90.00
#
_symmetry.space_group_name_H-M   'P 1'
#
loop_
_entity.id
_entity.type
_entity.pdbx_description
1 polymer ?
#
loop_
_entity_poly.entity_id
_entity_poly.type
_entity_poly.pdbx_seq_one_letter_code
_entity_poly.pdbx_strand_id
1 'polypeptide(L)'
;MPLDLSRLNSVEEVDLIDPRKLYSTLENRKWKRLRPEQSEVLDGWFERRDQRDLVVKQNTGAGKTLTGLLIALSSMKEGVGPVVYLVPHNYLIEQVMKEAVDACIPVTNNEDDVRFLAQQSVLVTTYHKLINGRSIFGVLNVKDPKVLVGTIVFDDAHVSIGIVKSQYSLNVPRGVALYSKILKLFENDLKMQSRKRYEEIASGESGGYIPVSFQAVQREEESLLKILVEASQNAEDRMDWFFSWDLVADLIPYCSITVTAGNIEIRPPCPDMAKLSGFANAKRRVYLTATMEDVDVLVTELGADEKTVGVPITPKQPFDLGDRMILAPRAINPNIDDSAVRQMVRDFADGVAHSDIPEVNVVVLVPSDYVADSWDDYANYVLHVDDMEPYVDRLKRGEHLGVVVFVNKYDGIDLPDDACRILVIDGVPTALTPYEMRQ
;
A
#
# COMPACT_ATOMS: atom_id res chain seq x y z
N MET A 1 20.66 -55.07 -22.26
CA MET A 1 19.83 -53.99 -22.80
C MET A 1 20.58 -52.70 -22.61
N PRO A 2 20.90 -51.92 -23.63
CA PRO A 2 21.45 -50.59 -23.40
C PRO A 2 20.38 -49.70 -22.75
N LEU A 3 20.75 -48.98 -21.72
CA LEU A 3 19.93 -47.97 -21.12
C LEU A 3 19.61 -46.89 -22.16
N ASP A 4 18.31 -46.70 -22.44
CA ASP A 4 17.86 -45.63 -23.32
C ASP A 4 17.89 -44.28 -22.52
N LEU A 5 18.98 -43.56 -22.75
CA LEU A 5 19.21 -42.24 -22.11
C LEU A 5 18.45 -41.11 -22.80
N SER A 6 17.72 -41.36 -23.89
CA SER A 6 16.95 -40.33 -24.61
C SER A 6 15.80 -39.77 -23.77
N ARG A 7 15.27 -40.54 -22.81
CA ARG A 7 14.24 -40.13 -21.88
C ARG A 7 14.74 -39.20 -20.74
N LEU A 8 16.04 -39.08 -20.54
CA LEU A 8 16.62 -38.18 -19.53
C LEU A 8 16.75 -36.73 -20.03
N ASN A 9 16.57 -36.50 -21.32
CA ASN A 9 16.71 -35.15 -21.92
C ASN A 9 15.37 -34.48 -22.29
N SER A 10 14.23 -35.11 -22.06
CA SER A 10 12.93 -34.42 -22.24
C SER A 10 12.53 -33.71 -20.96
N VAL A 11 13.07 -32.52 -20.73
CA VAL A 11 12.48 -31.56 -19.84
C VAL A 11 11.18 -31.14 -20.53
N GLU A 12 10.02 -31.50 -19.99
CA GLU A 12 8.74 -31.03 -20.50
C GLU A 12 8.73 -29.53 -20.43
N GLU A 13 8.19 -28.83 -21.45
CA GLU A 13 8.11 -27.39 -21.53
C GLU A 13 7.41 -26.77 -20.29
N VAL A 14 6.48 -27.53 -19.72
CA VAL A 14 5.77 -27.19 -18.45
C VAL A 14 6.73 -27.10 -17.27
N ASP A 15 7.81 -27.82 -17.24
CA ASP A 15 8.78 -27.77 -16.14
C ASP A 15 9.59 -26.46 -16.12
N LEU A 16 9.65 -25.76 -17.26
CA LEU A 16 10.37 -24.49 -17.37
C LEU A 16 9.56 -23.27 -16.92
N ILE A 17 8.26 -23.44 -16.65
CA ILE A 17 7.37 -22.37 -16.16
C ILE A 17 6.85 -22.61 -14.75
N ASP A 18 6.95 -23.82 -14.21
CA ASP A 18 6.60 -24.12 -12.82
C ASP A 18 7.55 -23.35 -11.87
N PRO A 19 7.02 -22.45 -11.01
CA PRO A 19 7.86 -21.56 -10.21
C PRO A 19 8.76 -22.31 -9.23
N ARG A 20 8.36 -23.47 -8.72
CA ARG A 20 9.18 -24.30 -7.81
C ARG A 20 10.32 -24.98 -8.56
N LYS A 21 10.04 -25.50 -9.76
CA LYS A 21 11.05 -26.11 -10.63
C LYS A 21 12.03 -25.06 -11.14
N LEU A 22 11.51 -23.90 -11.58
CA LEU A 22 12.34 -22.74 -11.94
C LEU A 22 13.28 -22.36 -10.80
N TYR A 23 12.77 -22.26 -9.57
CA TYR A 23 13.63 -21.96 -8.43
C TYR A 23 14.73 -22.97 -8.23
N SER A 24 14.46 -24.26 -8.46
CA SER A 24 15.47 -25.32 -8.33
C SER A 24 16.60 -25.21 -9.37
N THR A 25 16.34 -24.60 -10.54
CA THR A 25 17.33 -24.41 -11.61
C THR A 25 18.19 -23.15 -11.43
N LEU A 26 17.81 -22.22 -10.55
CA LEU A 26 18.60 -21.01 -10.30
C LEU A 26 19.87 -21.37 -9.54
N GLU A 27 21.02 -21.12 -10.14
CA GLU A 27 22.32 -21.34 -9.53
C GLU A 27 22.69 -20.18 -8.58
N ASN A 28 23.55 -20.47 -7.58
CA ASN A 28 24.09 -19.48 -6.64
C ASN A 28 23.05 -18.71 -5.77
N ARG A 29 21.81 -19.19 -5.69
CA ARG A 29 20.79 -18.60 -4.83
C ARG A 29 21.17 -18.75 -3.35
N LYS A 30 20.88 -17.72 -2.56
CA LYS A 30 21.16 -17.67 -1.12
C LYS A 30 20.39 -18.73 -0.33
N TRP A 31 19.10 -18.88 -0.61
CA TRP A 31 18.26 -19.91 0.02
C TRP A 31 18.18 -21.15 -0.88
N LYS A 32 18.72 -22.25 -0.39
CA LYS A 32 18.77 -23.49 -1.16
C LYS A 32 17.41 -24.17 -1.35
N ARG A 33 16.45 -23.92 -0.45
CA ARG A 33 15.12 -24.53 -0.45
C ARG A 33 14.06 -23.48 -0.14
N LEU A 34 12.89 -23.64 -0.75
CA LEU A 34 11.69 -22.91 -0.39
C LEU A 34 11.16 -23.43 0.95
N ARG A 35 10.50 -22.57 1.70
CA ARG A 35 9.73 -22.99 2.88
C ARG A 35 8.51 -23.79 2.43
N PRO A 36 7.96 -24.69 3.29
CA PRO A 36 6.78 -25.47 2.93
C PRO A 36 5.61 -24.62 2.46
N GLU A 37 5.31 -23.52 3.18
CA GLU A 37 4.21 -22.60 2.84
C GLU A 37 4.40 -21.93 1.49
N GLN A 38 5.63 -21.51 1.17
CA GLN A 38 5.94 -20.92 -0.14
C GLN A 38 5.68 -21.94 -1.25
N SER A 39 6.07 -23.20 -1.02
CA SER A 39 5.87 -24.28 -1.98
C SER A 39 4.37 -24.54 -2.22
N GLU A 40 3.57 -24.63 -1.16
CA GLU A 40 2.12 -24.86 -1.24
C GLU A 40 1.40 -23.72 -1.97
N VAL A 41 1.77 -22.48 -1.65
CA VAL A 41 1.17 -21.30 -2.28
C VAL A 41 1.57 -21.20 -3.77
N LEU A 42 2.82 -21.51 -4.12
CA LEU A 42 3.27 -21.52 -5.51
C LEU A 42 2.58 -22.63 -6.32
N ASP A 43 2.36 -23.81 -5.74
CA ASP A 43 1.57 -24.86 -6.39
C ASP A 43 0.13 -24.40 -6.63
N GLY A 44 -0.54 -23.86 -5.61
CA GLY A 44 -1.91 -23.36 -5.72
C GLY A 44 -2.04 -22.23 -6.73
N TRP A 45 -1.05 -21.32 -6.80
CA TRP A 45 -1.02 -20.28 -7.83
C TRP A 45 -0.81 -20.90 -9.23
N PHE A 46 0.10 -21.82 -9.38
CA PHE A 46 0.43 -22.43 -10.68
C PHE A 46 -0.76 -23.17 -11.26
N GLU A 47 -1.53 -23.87 -10.45
CA GLU A 47 -2.77 -24.55 -10.87
C GLU A 47 -3.85 -23.57 -11.37
N ARG A 48 -3.87 -22.34 -10.83
CA ARG A 48 -4.89 -21.32 -11.11
C ARG A 48 -4.37 -20.17 -11.97
N ARG A 49 -3.14 -20.22 -12.49
CA ARG A 49 -2.43 -19.11 -13.14
C ARG A 49 -3.12 -18.51 -14.37
N ASP A 50 -4.06 -19.26 -14.97
CA ASP A 50 -4.88 -18.79 -16.09
C ASP A 50 -6.00 -17.85 -15.65
N GLN A 51 -6.31 -17.77 -14.36
CA GLN A 51 -7.24 -16.81 -13.81
C GLN A 51 -6.55 -15.45 -13.73
N ARG A 52 -7.32 -14.40 -14.12
CA ARG A 52 -6.77 -13.06 -14.24
C ARG A 52 -6.39 -12.45 -12.89
N ASP A 53 -7.27 -12.57 -11.90
CA ASP A 53 -7.14 -11.97 -10.58
C ASP A 53 -7.00 -13.05 -9.53
N LEU A 54 -5.85 -13.09 -8.84
CA LEU A 54 -5.58 -14.08 -7.80
C LEU A 54 -5.04 -13.40 -6.54
N VAL A 55 -5.61 -13.73 -5.40
CA VAL A 55 -5.11 -13.32 -4.09
C VAL A 55 -4.25 -14.42 -3.49
N VAL A 56 -3.07 -14.04 -3.04
CA VAL A 56 -2.12 -14.92 -2.34
C VAL A 56 -1.96 -14.38 -0.91
N LYS A 57 -2.41 -15.15 0.07
CA LYS A 57 -2.29 -14.80 1.49
C LYS A 57 -1.15 -15.57 2.14
N GLN A 58 -0.18 -14.86 2.67
CA GLN A 58 0.92 -15.40 3.46
C GLN A 58 1.20 -14.47 4.63
N ASN A 59 1.46 -15.00 5.81
CA ASN A 59 1.80 -14.22 6.99
C ASN A 59 3.03 -13.31 6.76
N THR A 60 3.14 -12.23 7.51
CA THR A 60 4.35 -11.42 7.56
C THR A 60 5.54 -12.30 7.95
N GLY A 61 6.69 -12.10 7.34
CA GLY A 61 7.88 -12.95 7.59
C GLY A 61 7.87 -14.32 6.90
N ALA A 62 6.76 -14.75 6.26
CA ALA A 62 6.71 -16.02 5.50
C ALA A 62 7.46 -15.98 4.15
N GLY A 63 8.04 -14.83 3.77
CA GLY A 63 8.78 -14.65 2.51
C GLY A 63 7.88 -14.40 1.31
N LYS A 64 6.87 -13.53 1.45
CA LYS A 64 5.96 -13.09 0.39
C LYS A 64 6.69 -12.56 -0.84
N THR A 65 7.73 -11.75 -0.61
CA THR A 65 8.53 -11.14 -1.69
C THR A 65 9.13 -12.19 -2.62
N LEU A 66 9.77 -13.22 -2.07
CA LEU A 66 10.32 -14.32 -2.88
C LEU A 66 9.21 -15.07 -3.62
N THR A 67 8.07 -15.33 -2.96
CA THR A 67 6.90 -15.95 -3.61
C THR A 67 6.42 -15.13 -4.81
N GLY A 68 6.25 -13.81 -4.64
CA GLY A 68 5.85 -12.90 -5.69
C GLY A 68 6.87 -12.80 -6.83
N LEU A 69 8.17 -12.77 -6.52
CA LEU A 69 9.24 -12.77 -7.51
C LEU A 69 9.26 -14.07 -8.34
N LEU A 70 8.98 -15.21 -7.73
CA LEU A 70 8.88 -16.49 -8.43
C LEU A 70 7.63 -16.58 -9.32
N ILE A 71 6.51 -16.02 -8.88
CA ILE A 71 5.30 -15.86 -9.71
C ILE A 71 5.60 -14.95 -10.91
N ALA A 72 6.30 -13.86 -10.69
CA ALA A 72 6.72 -12.92 -11.73
C ALA A 72 7.64 -13.59 -12.75
N LEU A 73 8.66 -14.34 -12.28
CA LEU A 73 9.59 -15.09 -13.13
C LEU A 73 8.86 -16.15 -13.95
N SER A 74 7.96 -16.92 -13.34
CA SER A 74 7.15 -17.93 -14.00
C SER A 74 6.29 -17.31 -15.10
N SER A 75 5.59 -16.21 -14.82
CA SER A 75 4.77 -15.50 -15.80
C SER A 75 5.61 -14.95 -16.96
N MET A 76 6.81 -14.45 -16.67
CA MET A 76 7.75 -13.99 -17.70
C MET A 76 8.22 -15.14 -18.58
N LYS A 77 8.57 -16.30 -18.01
CA LYS A 77 9.00 -17.49 -18.74
C LYS A 77 7.89 -18.10 -19.59
N GLU A 78 6.65 -18.01 -19.16
CA GLU A 78 5.47 -18.44 -19.91
C GLU A 78 5.09 -17.46 -21.05
N GLY A 79 5.75 -16.31 -21.16
CA GLY A 79 5.46 -15.31 -22.19
C GLY A 79 4.24 -14.43 -21.85
N VAL A 80 3.84 -14.36 -20.59
CA VAL A 80 2.78 -13.47 -20.09
C VAL A 80 3.40 -12.17 -19.54
N GLY A 81 4.42 -11.68 -20.22
CA GLY A 81 5.11 -10.43 -19.91
C GLY A 81 4.66 -9.29 -20.84
N PRO A 82 5.27 -8.11 -20.71
CA PRO A 82 6.19 -7.66 -19.64
C PRO A 82 5.59 -7.78 -18.25
N VAL A 83 6.42 -8.08 -17.25
CA VAL A 83 6.00 -8.28 -15.85
C VAL A 83 6.40 -7.11 -14.97
N VAL A 84 5.46 -6.58 -14.22
CA VAL A 84 5.66 -5.47 -13.28
C VAL A 84 5.40 -5.97 -11.86
N TYR A 85 6.36 -5.75 -10.98
CA TYR A 85 6.26 -6.00 -9.54
C TYR A 85 6.11 -4.65 -8.82
N LEU A 86 4.98 -4.44 -8.18
CA LEU A 86 4.61 -3.17 -7.56
C LEU A 86 4.82 -3.21 -6.05
N VAL A 87 5.49 -2.19 -5.55
CA VAL A 87 5.70 -1.99 -4.11
C VAL A 87 5.06 -0.67 -3.63
N PRO A 88 4.71 -0.57 -2.34
CA PRO A 88 4.11 0.64 -1.77
C PRO A 88 4.99 1.89 -1.87
N HIS A 89 6.27 1.78 -1.54
CA HIS A 89 7.18 2.90 -1.36
C HIS A 89 8.53 2.69 -2.05
N ASN A 90 9.22 3.78 -2.39
CA ASN A 90 10.50 3.74 -3.10
C ASN A 90 11.58 2.95 -2.36
N TYR A 91 11.68 3.05 -1.04
CA TYR A 91 12.69 2.30 -0.26
C TYR A 91 12.51 0.78 -0.35
N LEU A 92 11.28 0.29 -0.58
CA LEU A 92 11.01 -1.14 -0.78
C LEU A 92 11.51 -1.65 -2.13
N ILE A 93 11.70 -0.78 -3.12
CA ILE A 93 12.30 -1.16 -4.41
C ILE A 93 13.68 -1.77 -4.18
N GLU A 94 14.53 -1.11 -3.41
CA GLU A 94 15.89 -1.58 -3.12
C GLU A 94 15.88 -2.90 -2.35
N GLN A 95 14.95 -3.06 -1.41
CA GLN A 95 14.78 -4.31 -0.66
C GLN A 95 14.39 -5.47 -1.58
N VAL A 96 13.39 -5.28 -2.45
CA VAL A 96 12.96 -6.29 -3.43
C VAL A 96 14.06 -6.60 -4.43
N MET A 97 14.77 -5.58 -4.92
CA MET A 97 15.92 -5.75 -5.83
C MET A 97 17.01 -6.60 -5.17
N LYS A 98 17.34 -6.36 -3.90
CA LYS A 98 18.32 -7.14 -3.15
C LYS A 98 17.89 -8.59 -2.98
N GLU A 99 16.61 -8.82 -2.61
CA GLU A 99 16.07 -10.17 -2.48
C GLU A 99 16.06 -10.93 -3.80
N ALA A 100 15.74 -10.23 -4.90
CA ALA A 100 15.81 -10.81 -6.24
C ALA A 100 17.24 -11.20 -6.65
N VAL A 101 18.23 -10.39 -6.31
CA VAL A 101 19.66 -10.72 -6.50
C VAL A 101 20.04 -11.94 -5.67
N ASP A 102 19.67 -11.99 -4.39
CA ASP A 102 19.87 -13.14 -3.49
C ASP A 102 19.23 -14.44 -4.04
N ALA A 103 18.11 -14.30 -4.77
CA ALA A 103 17.39 -15.40 -5.41
C ALA A 103 17.84 -15.69 -6.85
N CYS A 104 18.75 -14.89 -7.43
CA CYS A 104 19.19 -14.94 -8.83
C CYS A 104 18.05 -14.76 -9.85
N ILE A 105 17.08 -13.92 -9.53
CA ILE A 105 15.97 -13.53 -10.41
C ILE A 105 16.32 -12.22 -11.12
N PRO A 106 16.21 -12.14 -12.46
CA PRO A 106 16.53 -10.93 -13.20
C PRO A 106 15.45 -9.86 -13.00
N VAL A 107 15.84 -8.73 -12.41
CA VAL A 107 14.99 -7.57 -12.12
C VAL A 107 15.66 -6.28 -12.57
N THR A 108 14.87 -5.24 -12.73
CA THR A 108 15.32 -3.86 -12.98
C THR A 108 14.35 -2.88 -12.31
N ASN A 109 14.81 -1.71 -11.95
CA ASN A 109 13.98 -0.59 -11.51
C ASN A 109 13.87 0.53 -12.57
N ASN A 110 14.41 0.28 -13.76
CA ASN A 110 14.37 1.22 -14.88
C ASN A 110 13.36 0.75 -15.94
N GLU A 111 12.32 1.53 -16.16
CA GLU A 111 11.27 1.29 -17.16
C GLU A 111 11.77 1.32 -18.62
N ASP A 112 12.96 1.85 -18.86
CA ASP A 112 13.62 1.92 -20.17
C ASP A 112 14.65 0.81 -20.39
N ASP A 113 14.82 -0.10 -19.42
CA ASP A 113 15.76 -1.22 -19.54
C ASP A 113 15.35 -2.13 -20.70
N VAL A 114 16.25 -2.31 -21.65
CA VAL A 114 16.05 -3.15 -22.83
C VAL A 114 15.68 -4.60 -22.46
N ARG A 115 16.20 -5.12 -21.35
CA ARG A 115 15.88 -6.46 -20.87
C ARG A 115 14.42 -6.57 -20.39
N PHE A 116 13.91 -5.51 -19.74
CA PHE A 116 12.50 -5.45 -19.38
C PHE A 116 11.61 -5.41 -20.62
N LEU A 117 11.93 -4.54 -21.57
CA LEU A 117 11.19 -4.42 -22.83
C LEU A 117 11.22 -5.71 -23.65
N ALA A 118 12.33 -6.46 -23.58
CA ALA A 118 12.51 -7.77 -24.20
C ALA A 118 11.96 -8.93 -23.37
N GLN A 119 11.26 -8.69 -22.26
CA GLN A 119 10.72 -9.69 -21.34
C GLN A 119 11.78 -10.63 -20.74
N GLN A 120 12.96 -10.11 -20.45
CA GLN A 120 14.09 -10.81 -19.86
C GLN A 120 14.38 -10.42 -18.41
N SER A 121 13.69 -9.39 -17.89
CA SER A 121 13.73 -8.97 -16.51
C SER A 121 12.37 -8.46 -16.05
N VAL A 122 12.10 -8.57 -14.75
CA VAL A 122 10.90 -8.03 -14.10
C VAL A 122 11.17 -6.58 -13.71
N LEU A 123 10.23 -5.67 -13.99
CA LEU A 123 10.30 -4.29 -13.52
C LEU A 123 9.78 -4.21 -12.09
N VAL A 124 10.62 -3.74 -11.17
CA VAL A 124 10.21 -3.41 -9.79
C VAL A 124 9.99 -1.90 -9.70
N THR A 125 8.77 -1.48 -9.35
CA THR A 125 8.41 -0.07 -9.28
C THR A 125 7.29 0.18 -8.26
N THR A 126 6.92 1.45 -8.04
CA THR A 126 5.85 1.77 -7.08
C THR A 126 4.46 1.74 -7.69
N TYR A 127 3.44 1.57 -6.83
CA TYR A 127 2.04 1.71 -7.21
C TYR A 127 1.73 3.02 -7.94
N HIS A 128 2.33 4.13 -7.50
CA HIS A 128 2.13 5.44 -8.11
C HIS A 128 2.60 5.54 -9.57
N LYS A 129 3.50 4.69 -10.03
CA LYS A 129 3.89 4.63 -11.44
C LYS A 129 2.80 4.02 -12.32
N LEU A 130 2.03 3.07 -11.79
CA LEU A 130 0.91 2.45 -12.50
C LEU A 130 -0.38 3.24 -12.32
N ILE A 131 -0.69 3.63 -11.07
CA ILE A 131 -1.97 4.22 -10.67
C ILE A 131 -1.80 5.75 -10.60
N ASN A 132 -1.94 6.41 -11.72
CA ASN A 132 -1.98 7.87 -11.87
C ASN A 132 -2.45 8.27 -13.28
N GLY A 133 -2.96 9.50 -13.43
CA GLY A 133 -3.47 10.03 -14.70
C GLY A 133 -2.40 10.31 -15.77
N ARG A 134 -1.12 10.07 -15.48
CA ARG A 134 0.02 10.20 -16.41
C ARG A 134 0.85 8.94 -16.53
N SER A 135 0.26 7.79 -16.16
CA SER A 135 0.95 6.52 -16.14
C SER A 135 1.69 6.22 -17.45
N ILE A 136 2.92 5.74 -17.34
CA ILE A 136 3.71 5.27 -18.48
C ILE A 136 3.13 4.00 -19.10
N PHE A 137 2.30 3.27 -18.35
CA PHE A 137 1.61 2.07 -18.78
C PHE A 137 0.28 2.37 -19.50
N GLY A 138 0.00 3.65 -19.76
CA GLY A 138 -1.12 4.16 -20.52
C GLY A 138 -2.32 4.56 -19.67
N VAL A 139 -2.98 5.63 -20.12
CA VAL A 139 -4.24 6.14 -19.60
C VAL A 139 -5.17 6.34 -20.79
N LEU A 140 -6.32 5.72 -20.77
CA LEU A 140 -7.29 5.71 -21.85
C LEU A 140 -7.65 7.14 -22.28
N ASN A 141 -7.59 7.41 -23.58
CA ASN A 141 -7.85 8.71 -24.20
C ASN A 141 -6.93 9.88 -23.76
N VAL A 142 -5.92 9.62 -22.94
CA VAL A 142 -4.99 10.63 -22.43
C VAL A 142 -3.57 10.35 -22.87
N LYS A 143 -3.11 9.11 -22.72
CA LYS A 143 -1.74 8.73 -22.99
C LYS A 143 -1.63 7.27 -23.42
N ASP A 144 -1.04 7.04 -24.58
CA ASP A 144 -0.74 5.70 -25.04
C ASP A 144 0.29 5.01 -24.12
N PRO A 145 0.15 3.68 -23.90
CA PRO A 145 1.10 2.93 -23.10
C PRO A 145 2.46 2.87 -23.80
N LYS A 146 3.53 3.19 -23.05
CA LYS A 146 4.90 2.97 -23.48
C LYS A 146 5.23 1.47 -23.55
N VAL A 147 4.61 0.70 -22.65
CA VAL A 147 4.77 -0.75 -22.52
C VAL A 147 3.42 -1.39 -22.21
N LEU A 148 3.07 -2.44 -22.96
CA LEU A 148 1.90 -3.26 -22.67
C LEU A 148 2.24 -4.26 -21.55
N VAL A 149 1.61 -4.13 -20.40
CA VAL A 149 1.85 -5.00 -19.24
C VAL A 149 1.07 -6.30 -19.40
N GLY A 150 1.75 -7.44 -19.27
CA GLY A 150 1.11 -8.77 -19.29
C GLY A 150 0.74 -9.27 -17.90
N THR A 151 1.64 -9.10 -16.93
CA THR A 151 1.44 -9.53 -15.53
C THR A 151 1.78 -8.41 -14.55
N ILE A 152 0.94 -8.24 -13.54
CA ILE A 152 1.17 -7.33 -12.42
C ILE A 152 1.17 -8.14 -11.12
N VAL A 153 2.21 -7.97 -10.32
CA VAL A 153 2.29 -8.50 -8.96
C VAL A 153 2.22 -7.33 -7.98
N PHE A 154 1.26 -7.34 -7.09
CA PHE A 154 1.04 -6.32 -6.06
C PHE A 154 1.62 -6.82 -4.73
N ASP A 155 2.70 -6.23 -4.25
CA ASP A 155 3.24 -6.54 -2.92
C ASP A 155 2.55 -5.70 -1.87
N ASP A 156 2.07 -6.34 -0.80
CA ASP A 156 1.20 -5.73 0.21
C ASP A 156 -0.01 -5.01 -0.40
N ALA A 157 -0.81 -5.78 -1.13
CA ALA A 157 -1.92 -5.27 -1.95
C ALA A 157 -2.92 -4.37 -1.20
N HIS A 158 -3.06 -4.51 0.13
CA HIS A 158 -3.93 -3.67 0.95
C HIS A 158 -3.54 -2.18 0.87
N VAL A 159 -2.24 -1.86 0.72
CA VAL A 159 -1.75 -0.48 0.59
C VAL A 159 -2.20 0.16 -0.73
N SER A 160 -2.36 -0.65 -1.79
CA SER A 160 -2.82 -0.15 -3.10
C SER A 160 -4.16 0.56 -3.02
N ILE A 161 -5.03 0.14 -2.09
CA ILE A 161 -6.37 0.72 -1.90
C ILE A 161 -6.27 2.20 -1.51
N GLY A 162 -5.41 2.54 -0.54
CA GLY A 162 -5.19 3.93 -0.14
C GLY A 162 -4.65 4.78 -1.30
N ILE A 163 -3.75 4.22 -2.10
CA ILE A 163 -3.16 4.90 -3.26
C ILE A 163 -4.22 5.14 -4.34
N VAL A 164 -5.04 4.13 -4.66
CA VAL A 164 -6.16 4.29 -5.61
C VAL A 164 -7.10 5.39 -5.12
N LYS A 165 -7.50 5.34 -3.84
CA LYS A 165 -8.36 6.36 -3.23
C LYS A 165 -7.78 7.76 -3.40
N SER A 166 -6.50 7.96 -3.11
CA SER A 166 -5.85 9.27 -3.21
C SER A 166 -5.74 9.74 -4.67
N GLN A 167 -5.40 8.85 -5.61
CA GLN A 167 -5.25 9.20 -7.02
C GLN A 167 -6.59 9.50 -7.72
N TYR A 168 -7.68 8.93 -7.23
CA TYR A 168 -9.05 9.22 -7.71
C TYR A 168 -9.75 10.29 -6.86
N SER A 169 -9.01 11.11 -6.10
CA SER A 169 -9.55 12.22 -5.32
C SER A 169 -8.94 13.55 -5.78
N LEU A 170 -9.78 14.58 -5.90
CA LEU A 170 -9.33 15.96 -6.03
C LEU A 170 -9.45 16.62 -4.66
N ASN A 171 -8.32 17.02 -4.11
CA ASN A 171 -8.25 17.72 -2.83
C ASN A 171 -8.07 19.22 -3.06
N VAL A 172 -8.91 20.03 -2.41
CA VAL A 172 -8.92 21.49 -2.52
C VAL A 172 -8.67 22.09 -1.13
N PRO A 173 -7.41 22.42 -0.80
CA PRO A 173 -7.07 23.02 0.49
C PRO A 173 -7.73 24.41 0.66
N ARG A 174 -8.07 24.78 1.90
CA ARG A 174 -8.66 26.10 2.22
C ARG A 174 -7.83 27.28 1.71
N GLY A 175 -6.49 27.13 1.65
CA GLY A 175 -5.58 28.20 1.26
C GLY A 175 -5.69 28.65 -0.20
N VAL A 176 -6.36 27.89 -1.08
CA VAL A 176 -6.50 28.20 -2.49
C VAL A 176 -7.84 28.89 -2.80
N ALA A 177 -7.84 29.76 -3.81
CA ALA A 177 -9.04 30.51 -4.21
C ALA A 177 -10.21 29.61 -4.62
N LEU A 178 -9.90 28.43 -5.16
CA LEU A 178 -10.86 27.41 -5.58
C LEU A 178 -11.75 26.94 -4.42
N TYR A 179 -11.20 26.78 -3.21
CA TYR A 179 -11.98 26.40 -2.03
C TYR A 179 -13.16 27.34 -1.81
N SER A 180 -12.90 28.64 -1.82
CA SER A 180 -13.93 29.67 -1.62
C SER A 180 -14.97 29.70 -2.75
N LYS A 181 -14.53 29.42 -4.00
CA LYS A 181 -15.44 29.36 -5.15
C LYS A 181 -16.40 28.18 -5.02
N ILE A 182 -15.91 26.98 -4.66
CA ILE A 182 -16.74 25.79 -4.47
C ILE A 182 -17.66 25.97 -3.25
N LEU A 183 -17.14 26.46 -2.12
CA LEU A 183 -17.93 26.71 -0.93
C LEU A 183 -19.11 27.65 -1.22
N LYS A 184 -18.87 28.72 -2.01
CA LYS A 184 -19.90 29.67 -2.43
C LYS A 184 -20.90 29.06 -3.41
N LEU A 185 -20.45 28.23 -4.34
CA LEU A 185 -21.33 27.56 -5.31
C LEU A 185 -22.40 26.71 -4.62
N PHE A 186 -22.02 26.00 -3.54
CA PHE A 186 -22.90 25.12 -2.80
C PHE A 186 -23.45 25.74 -1.49
N GLU A 187 -23.25 27.03 -1.25
CA GLU A 187 -23.63 27.70 0.00
C GLU A 187 -25.07 27.43 0.44
N ASN A 188 -26.03 27.53 -0.49
CA ASN A 188 -27.44 27.31 -0.19
C ASN A 188 -27.73 25.88 0.23
N ASP A 189 -27.19 24.90 -0.46
CA ASP A 189 -27.34 23.47 -0.14
C ASP A 189 -26.74 23.16 1.24
N LEU A 190 -25.50 23.61 1.48
CA LEU A 190 -24.80 23.39 2.74
C LEU A 190 -25.51 24.03 3.93
N LYS A 191 -26.03 25.25 3.76
CA LYS A 191 -26.83 25.97 4.80
C LYS A 191 -28.16 25.29 5.09
N MET A 192 -28.80 24.73 4.05
CA MET A 192 -30.06 23.98 4.23
C MET A 192 -29.84 22.71 5.06
N GLN A 193 -28.70 22.05 4.92
CA GLN A 193 -28.38 20.85 5.71
C GLN A 193 -28.05 21.22 7.15
N SER A 194 -27.16 22.20 7.38
CA SER A 194 -26.81 22.70 8.71
C SER A 194 -26.16 24.08 8.65
N ARG A 195 -26.94 25.12 8.96
CA ARG A 195 -26.45 26.48 8.97
C ARG A 195 -25.29 26.70 9.97
N LYS A 196 -25.42 26.13 11.17
CA LYS A 196 -24.38 26.25 12.21
C LYS A 196 -23.06 25.65 11.72
N ARG A 197 -23.09 24.43 11.23
CA ARG A 197 -21.89 23.73 10.75
C ARG A 197 -21.27 24.41 9.52
N TYR A 198 -22.09 24.95 8.61
CA TYR A 198 -21.60 25.77 7.51
C TYR A 198 -20.84 27.00 8.00
N GLU A 199 -21.39 27.74 9.01
CA GLU A 199 -20.74 28.91 9.57
C GLU A 199 -19.41 28.57 10.26
N GLU A 200 -19.33 27.48 11.01
CA GLU A 200 -18.11 26.96 11.62
C GLU A 200 -17.05 26.58 10.55
N ILE A 201 -17.45 25.91 9.48
CA ILE A 201 -16.56 25.59 8.35
C ILE A 201 -16.11 26.86 7.64
N ALA A 202 -17.02 27.79 7.35
CA ALA A 202 -16.72 29.04 6.64
C ALA A 202 -15.79 29.95 7.45
N SER A 203 -15.90 29.98 8.78
CA SER A 203 -14.97 30.70 9.65
C SER A 203 -13.61 30.04 9.82
N GLY A 204 -13.50 28.75 9.50
CA GLY A 204 -12.27 27.98 9.68
C GLY A 204 -12.18 27.27 11.03
N GLU A 205 -13.26 27.26 11.79
CA GLU A 205 -13.35 26.47 13.01
C GLU A 205 -13.52 24.98 12.67
N SER A 206 -13.02 24.11 13.55
CA SER A 206 -13.12 22.65 13.34
C SER A 206 -14.56 22.18 13.58
N GLY A 207 -15.43 22.33 12.60
CA GLY A 207 -16.85 21.97 12.67
C GLY A 207 -17.21 20.59 12.11
N GLY A 208 -16.23 19.72 11.91
CA GLY A 208 -16.45 18.44 11.25
C GLY A 208 -16.63 18.59 9.73
N TYR A 209 -17.56 17.86 9.13
CA TYR A 209 -17.78 17.87 7.68
C TYR A 209 -19.27 18.11 7.32
N ILE A 210 -19.50 18.58 6.09
CA ILE A 210 -20.81 18.58 5.42
C ILE A 210 -20.65 18.02 4.01
N PRO A 211 -21.39 16.98 3.60
CA PRO A 211 -21.43 16.55 2.21
C PRO A 211 -22.31 17.49 1.38
N VAL A 212 -21.93 17.77 0.15
CA VAL A 212 -22.83 18.39 -0.83
C VAL A 212 -23.86 17.35 -1.26
N SER A 213 -25.13 17.71 -1.33
CA SER A 213 -26.16 16.78 -1.79
C SER A 213 -25.95 16.42 -3.28
N PHE A 214 -26.28 15.18 -3.65
CA PHE A 214 -26.18 14.74 -5.05
C PHE A 214 -27.02 15.63 -5.99
N GLN A 215 -28.20 16.04 -5.54
CA GLN A 215 -29.06 16.95 -6.29
C GLN A 215 -28.43 18.32 -6.53
N ALA A 216 -27.67 18.84 -5.55
CA ALA A 216 -26.96 20.10 -5.73
C ALA A 216 -25.81 19.95 -6.73
N VAL A 217 -25.06 18.84 -6.66
CA VAL A 217 -23.99 18.54 -7.64
C VAL A 217 -24.57 18.49 -9.06
N GLN A 218 -25.68 17.77 -9.27
CA GLN A 218 -26.33 17.68 -10.59
C GLN A 218 -26.82 19.06 -11.07
N ARG A 219 -27.41 19.86 -10.21
CA ARG A 219 -27.91 21.20 -10.57
C ARG A 219 -26.82 22.17 -10.96
N GLU A 220 -25.68 22.12 -10.28
CA GLU A 220 -24.55 23.03 -10.47
C GLU A 220 -23.42 22.41 -11.32
N GLU A 221 -23.68 21.30 -12.01
CA GLU A 221 -22.68 20.52 -12.75
C GLU A 221 -21.84 21.40 -13.70
N GLU A 222 -22.51 22.18 -14.57
CA GLU A 222 -21.81 23.04 -15.54
C GLU A 222 -20.94 24.09 -14.86
N SER A 223 -21.46 24.72 -13.79
CA SER A 223 -20.72 25.73 -13.01
C SER A 223 -19.53 25.11 -12.31
N LEU A 224 -19.71 23.91 -11.72
CA LEU A 224 -18.63 23.18 -11.04
C LEU A 224 -17.54 22.78 -12.03
N LEU A 225 -17.92 22.15 -13.16
CA LEU A 225 -16.96 21.74 -14.19
C LEU A 225 -16.15 22.94 -14.72
N LYS A 226 -16.81 24.08 -14.96
CA LYS A 226 -16.11 25.30 -15.41
C LYS A 226 -15.07 25.76 -14.39
N ILE A 227 -15.43 25.82 -13.11
CA ILE A 227 -14.51 26.24 -12.03
C ILE A 227 -13.34 25.27 -11.92
N LEU A 228 -13.59 23.94 -12.01
CA LEU A 228 -12.55 22.91 -11.89
C LEU A 228 -11.62 22.90 -13.12
N VAL A 229 -12.15 23.07 -14.34
CA VAL A 229 -11.33 23.17 -15.56
C VAL A 229 -10.43 24.41 -15.51
N GLU A 230 -10.96 25.56 -15.10
CA GLU A 230 -10.16 26.78 -14.92
C GLU A 230 -9.03 26.54 -13.91
N ALA A 231 -9.31 25.91 -12.79
CA ALA A 231 -8.31 25.56 -11.77
C ALA A 231 -7.27 24.56 -12.28
N SER A 232 -7.68 23.54 -13.04
CA SER A 232 -6.75 22.54 -13.61
C SER A 232 -5.73 23.13 -14.61
N GLN A 233 -6.04 24.28 -15.19
CA GLN A 233 -5.16 25.01 -16.10
C GLN A 233 -4.25 26.02 -15.39
N ASN A 234 -4.58 26.40 -14.15
CA ASN A 234 -3.77 27.30 -13.33
C ASN A 234 -2.56 26.54 -12.77
N ALA A 235 -1.36 27.11 -12.93
CA ALA A 235 -0.11 26.46 -12.51
C ALA A 235 -0.04 26.24 -10.99
N GLU A 236 -0.62 27.14 -10.17
CA GLU A 236 -0.62 27.04 -8.72
C GLU A 236 -1.60 25.96 -8.21
N ASP A 237 -2.81 25.88 -8.78
CA ASP A 237 -3.81 24.89 -8.40
C ASP A 237 -3.53 23.50 -9.02
N ARG A 238 -2.76 23.47 -10.12
CA ARG A 238 -2.46 22.25 -10.88
C ARG A 238 -1.49 21.31 -10.19
N MET A 239 -0.65 21.80 -9.28
CA MET A 239 0.38 20.97 -8.64
C MET A 239 -0.22 19.76 -7.94
N ASP A 240 -1.33 19.93 -7.22
CA ASP A 240 -1.96 18.85 -6.45
C ASP A 240 -2.79 17.89 -7.31
N TRP A 241 -3.22 18.34 -8.54
CA TRP A 241 -4.10 17.54 -9.41
C TRP A 241 -3.43 16.98 -10.65
N PHE A 242 -2.15 17.25 -10.85
CA PHE A 242 -1.43 16.85 -12.06
C PHE A 242 -1.59 15.36 -12.40
N PHE A 243 -1.65 14.51 -11.38
CA PHE A 243 -1.79 13.07 -11.54
C PHE A 243 -3.22 12.55 -11.38
N SER A 244 -4.14 13.34 -10.83
CA SER A 244 -5.51 12.91 -10.50
C SER A 244 -6.54 13.42 -11.49
N TRP A 245 -6.33 14.58 -12.10
CA TRP A 245 -7.31 15.25 -12.95
C TRP A 245 -7.84 14.35 -14.07
N ASP A 246 -6.95 13.74 -14.85
CA ASP A 246 -7.35 12.90 -15.99
C ASP A 246 -8.07 11.61 -15.59
N LEU A 247 -7.98 11.21 -14.32
CA LEU A 247 -8.72 10.07 -13.78
C LEU A 247 -10.13 10.43 -13.32
N VAL A 248 -10.34 11.68 -12.88
CA VAL A 248 -11.57 12.11 -12.19
C VAL A 248 -12.46 13.01 -13.05
N ALA A 249 -11.89 13.76 -14.01
CA ALA A 249 -12.57 14.85 -14.71
C ALA A 249 -13.94 14.47 -15.32
N ASP A 250 -14.05 13.35 -16.01
CA ASP A 250 -15.29 12.87 -16.63
C ASP A 250 -16.23 12.14 -15.64
N LEU A 251 -15.77 11.91 -14.41
CA LEU A 251 -16.56 11.34 -13.32
C LEU A 251 -17.17 12.40 -12.40
N ILE A 252 -16.83 13.67 -12.57
CA ILE A 252 -17.26 14.78 -11.70
C ILE A 252 -18.77 14.78 -11.44
N PRO A 253 -19.65 14.55 -12.43
CA PRO A 253 -21.10 14.53 -12.21
C PRO A 253 -21.56 13.47 -11.18
N TYR A 254 -20.76 12.43 -10.99
CA TYR A 254 -21.05 11.31 -10.09
C TYR A 254 -20.29 11.39 -8.77
N CYS A 255 -19.39 12.38 -8.63
CA CYS A 255 -18.53 12.50 -7.46
C CYS A 255 -19.31 12.88 -6.20
N SER A 256 -18.87 12.34 -5.09
CA SER A 256 -19.18 12.85 -3.77
C SER A 256 -18.28 14.05 -3.47
N ILE A 257 -18.86 15.13 -2.96
CA ILE A 257 -18.13 16.33 -2.53
C ILE A 257 -18.31 16.48 -1.02
N THR A 258 -17.22 16.43 -0.28
CA THR A 258 -17.23 16.58 1.18
C THR A 258 -16.46 17.82 1.58
N VAL A 259 -17.08 18.71 2.35
CA VAL A 259 -16.53 20.00 2.76
C VAL A 259 -16.18 19.95 4.24
N THR A 260 -14.94 20.32 4.57
CA THR A 260 -14.44 20.54 5.94
C THR A 260 -13.86 21.94 6.06
N ALA A 261 -13.53 22.38 7.27
CA ALA A 261 -12.88 23.67 7.48
C ALA A 261 -11.49 23.78 6.81
N GLY A 262 -10.77 22.67 6.61
CA GLY A 262 -9.42 22.67 6.05
C GLY A 262 -9.34 22.26 4.57
N ASN A 263 -10.32 21.51 4.08
CA ASN A 263 -10.23 20.87 2.77
C ASN A 263 -11.62 20.60 2.17
N ILE A 264 -11.71 20.58 0.83
CA ILE A 264 -12.82 20.01 0.08
C ILE A 264 -12.27 18.80 -0.68
N GLU A 265 -12.90 17.65 -0.51
CA GLU A 265 -12.57 16.44 -1.24
C GLU A 265 -13.68 16.12 -2.25
N ILE A 266 -13.27 15.90 -3.51
CA ILE A 266 -14.14 15.49 -4.62
C ILE A 266 -13.68 14.12 -5.09
N ARG A 267 -14.54 13.11 -4.96
CA ARG A 267 -14.17 11.73 -5.24
C ARG A 267 -15.33 10.95 -5.86
N PRO A 268 -15.09 10.14 -6.92
CA PRO A 268 -16.11 9.22 -7.41
C PRO A 268 -16.39 8.11 -6.37
N PRO A 269 -17.59 7.54 -6.33
CA PRO A 269 -17.96 6.46 -5.43
C PRO A 269 -17.12 5.19 -5.67
N CYS A 270 -16.77 4.92 -6.93
CA CYS A 270 -15.89 3.84 -7.34
C CYS A 270 -14.87 4.36 -8.34
N PRO A 271 -13.59 4.01 -8.19
CA PRO A 271 -12.54 4.33 -9.16
C PRO A 271 -12.79 3.60 -10.49
N ASP A 272 -12.62 4.28 -11.61
CA ASP A 272 -12.66 3.65 -12.93
C ASP A 272 -11.27 3.12 -13.32
N MET A 273 -10.95 1.93 -12.84
CA MET A 273 -9.66 1.28 -13.12
C MET A 273 -9.49 0.89 -14.59
N ALA A 274 -10.58 0.89 -15.39
CA ALA A 274 -10.49 0.64 -16.84
C ALA A 274 -9.75 1.76 -17.58
N LYS A 275 -9.68 2.97 -17.02
CA LYS A 275 -8.89 4.07 -17.55
C LYS A 275 -7.38 3.80 -17.54
N LEU A 276 -6.88 3.01 -16.61
CA LEU A 276 -5.47 2.65 -16.51
C LEU A 276 -5.18 1.47 -17.44
N SER A 277 -4.74 1.76 -18.67
CA SER A 277 -4.57 0.77 -19.75
C SER A 277 -3.67 -0.39 -19.35
N GLY A 278 -2.56 -0.12 -18.66
CA GLY A 278 -1.64 -1.15 -18.16
C GLY A 278 -2.30 -2.10 -17.16
N PHE A 279 -3.17 -1.58 -16.29
CA PHE A 279 -3.94 -2.38 -15.34
C PHE A 279 -5.09 -3.13 -16.03
N ALA A 280 -5.85 -2.41 -16.87
CA ALA A 280 -7.03 -2.94 -17.54
C ALA A 280 -6.70 -4.09 -18.50
N ASN A 281 -5.59 -4.00 -19.22
CA ASN A 281 -5.19 -4.98 -20.23
C ASN A 281 -4.28 -6.11 -19.71
N ALA A 282 -3.82 -6.03 -18.45
CA ALA A 282 -3.00 -7.09 -17.88
C ALA A 282 -3.76 -8.43 -17.87
N LYS A 283 -3.10 -9.49 -18.34
CA LYS A 283 -3.66 -10.84 -18.38
C LYS A 283 -3.67 -11.49 -17.00
N ARG A 284 -2.71 -11.10 -16.13
CA ARG A 284 -2.58 -11.60 -14.75
C ARG A 284 -2.40 -10.44 -13.79
N ARG A 285 -3.14 -10.47 -12.69
CA ARG A 285 -3.00 -9.57 -11.55
C ARG A 285 -2.97 -10.41 -10.28
N VAL A 286 -1.84 -10.39 -9.59
CA VAL A 286 -1.61 -11.21 -8.40
C VAL A 286 -1.46 -10.29 -7.20
N TYR A 287 -2.33 -10.43 -6.22
CA TYR A 287 -2.41 -9.60 -5.02
C TYR A 287 -1.81 -10.34 -3.84
N LEU A 288 -0.58 -10.00 -3.46
CA LEU A 288 0.08 -10.55 -2.27
C LEU A 288 -0.35 -9.76 -1.05
N THR A 289 -0.79 -10.45 0.00
CA THR A 289 -1.19 -9.80 1.24
C THR A 289 -0.98 -10.70 2.45
N ALA A 290 -0.77 -10.11 3.63
CA ALA A 290 -0.75 -10.84 4.90
C ALA A 290 -2.07 -10.67 5.66
N THR A 291 -2.67 -9.49 5.61
CA THR A 291 -3.67 -9.01 6.56
C THR A 291 -5.03 -8.67 5.95
N MET A 292 -5.18 -8.75 4.63
CA MET A 292 -6.45 -8.41 3.99
C MET A 292 -7.49 -9.48 4.30
N GLU A 293 -8.36 -9.22 5.26
CA GLU A 293 -9.47 -10.11 5.61
C GLU A 293 -10.61 -9.97 4.60
N ASP A 294 -10.95 -8.74 4.23
CA ASP A 294 -12.00 -8.42 3.28
C ASP A 294 -11.42 -8.21 1.87
N VAL A 295 -11.59 -9.21 1.02
CA VAL A 295 -11.16 -9.15 -0.39
C VAL A 295 -12.15 -8.40 -1.28
N ASP A 296 -13.36 -8.10 -0.78
CA ASP A 296 -14.39 -7.37 -1.53
C ASP A 296 -13.94 -5.95 -1.86
N VAL A 297 -13.03 -5.40 -1.05
CA VAL A 297 -12.37 -4.12 -1.33
C VAL A 297 -11.58 -4.15 -2.64
N LEU A 298 -10.98 -5.30 -3.03
CA LEU A 298 -10.32 -5.43 -4.33
C LEU A 298 -11.31 -5.37 -5.49
N VAL A 299 -12.53 -5.86 -5.27
CA VAL A 299 -13.61 -5.81 -6.28
C VAL A 299 -14.09 -4.37 -6.46
N THR A 300 -14.36 -3.67 -5.36
CA THR A 300 -14.93 -2.32 -5.39
C THR A 300 -13.91 -1.25 -5.81
N GLU A 301 -12.68 -1.33 -5.33
CA GLU A 301 -11.65 -0.30 -5.56
C GLU A 301 -10.75 -0.61 -6.77
N LEU A 302 -10.54 -1.88 -7.10
CA LEU A 302 -9.66 -2.28 -8.21
C LEU A 302 -10.41 -2.94 -9.38
N GLY A 303 -11.70 -3.21 -9.25
CA GLY A 303 -12.45 -3.93 -10.27
C GLY A 303 -11.91 -5.35 -10.52
N ALA A 304 -11.45 -6.03 -9.46
CA ALA A 304 -11.02 -7.42 -9.54
C ALA A 304 -12.20 -8.38 -9.71
N ASP A 305 -11.96 -9.57 -10.26
CA ASP A 305 -13.00 -10.58 -10.43
C ASP A 305 -13.38 -11.21 -9.08
N GLU A 306 -14.59 -10.91 -8.59
CA GLU A 306 -15.14 -11.40 -7.32
C GLU A 306 -14.99 -12.92 -7.15
N LYS A 307 -15.25 -13.70 -8.20
CA LYS A 307 -15.24 -15.17 -8.13
C LYS A 307 -13.83 -15.72 -7.85
N THR A 308 -12.82 -15.06 -8.36
CA THR A 308 -11.43 -15.54 -8.25
C THR A 308 -10.73 -15.00 -7.01
N VAL A 309 -10.97 -13.72 -6.65
CA VAL A 309 -10.39 -13.12 -5.43
C VAL A 309 -11.07 -13.62 -4.16
N GLY A 310 -12.36 -13.99 -4.21
CA GLY A 310 -13.12 -14.56 -3.10
C GLY A 310 -12.60 -15.94 -2.63
N VAL A 311 -11.73 -16.58 -3.41
CA VAL A 311 -11.07 -17.84 -3.04
C VAL A 311 -9.55 -17.63 -3.01
N PRO A 312 -9.00 -17.00 -1.96
CA PRO A 312 -7.58 -16.73 -1.87
C PRO A 312 -6.76 -18.02 -1.76
N ILE A 313 -5.54 -17.97 -2.30
CA ILE A 313 -4.55 -19.04 -2.16
C ILE A 313 -3.85 -18.84 -0.82
N THR A 314 -3.99 -19.82 0.07
CA THR A 314 -3.41 -19.81 1.43
C THR A 314 -2.64 -21.10 1.67
N PRO A 315 -1.54 -21.08 2.43
CA PRO A 315 -0.89 -22.31 2.84
C PRO A 315 -1.81 -23.10 3.79
N LYS A 316 -1.74 -24.41 3.73
CA LYS A 316 -2.53 -25.31 4.60
C LYS A 316 -2.12 -25.17 6.08
N GLN A 317 -0.84 -24.95 6.30
CA GLN A 317 -0.27 -24.66 7.61
C GLN A 317 0.43 -23.30 7.51
N PRO A 318 -0.19 -22.23 8.04
CA PRO A 318 0.43 -20.92 8.03
C PRO A 318 1.70 -20.94 8.89
N PHE A 319 2.68 -20.16 8.47
CA PHE A 319 3.92 -19.95 9.24
C PHE A 319 3.58 -19.46 10.64
N ASP A 320 4.05 -20.20 11.65
CA ASP A 320 3.92 -19.83 13.05
C ASP A 320 4.88 -18.67 13.34
N LEU A 321 4.32 -17.53 13.70
CA LEU A 321 5.08 -16.33 14.08
C LEU A 321 5.54 -16.37 15.53
N GLY A 322 5.28 -17.48 16.24
CA GLY A 322 5.51 -17.60 17.66
C GLY A 322 4.43 -16.93 18.54
N ASP A 323 4.54 -17.15 19.84
CA ASP A 323 3.60 -16.58 20.81
C ASP A 323 3.74 -15.06 20.90
N ARG A 324 2.61 -14.36 20.90
CA ARG A 324 2.52 -12.91 21.09
C ARG A 324 1.72 -12.62 22.36
N MET A 325 2.30 -11.84 23.27
CA MET A 325 1.56 -11.31 24.40
C MET A 325 1.01 -9.93 24.02
N ILE A 326 -0.31 -9.79 24.03
CA ILE A 326 -0.99 -8.50 23.79
C ILE A 326 -1.44 -7.97 25.15
N LEU A 327 -0.95 -6.82 25.54
CA LEU A 327 -1.28 -6.14 26.77
C LEU A 327 -2.05 -4.85 26.48
N ALA A 328 -3.21 -4.69 27.12
CA ALA A 328 -3.99 -3.46 27.10
C ALA A 328 -4.02 -2.89 28.53
N PRO A 329 -3.08 -2.02 28.93
CA PRO A 329 -2.93 -1.56 30.31
C PRO A 329 -4.21 -0.99 30.90
N ARG A 330 -4.97 -0.19 30.14
CA ARG A 330 -6.25 0.40 30.58
C ARG A 330 -7.38 -0.63 30.69
N ALA A 331 -7.32 -1.74 29.97
CA ALA A 331 -8.29 -2.84 30.16
C ALA A 331 -8.00 -3.62 31.43
N ILE A 332 -6.73 -3.68 31.85
CA ILE A 332 -6.30 -4.31 33.10
C ILE A 332 -6.58 -3.39 34.31
N ASN A 333 -6.23 -2.12 34.18
CA ASN A 333 -6.46 -1.09 35.19
C ASN A 333 -6.99 0.20 34.55
N PRO A 334 -8.32 0.46 34.57
CA PRO A 334 -8.91 1.64 33.94
C PRO A 334 -8.42 2.99 34.50
N ASN A 335 -7.84 2.99 35.71
CA ASN A 335 -7.36 4.19 36.38
C ASN A 335 -5.82 4.37 36.22
N ILE A 336 -5.15 3.57 35.40
CA ILE A 336 -3.71 3.72 35.20
C ILE A 336 -3.42 5.05 34.47
N ASP A 337 -2.45 5.77 34.97
CA ASP A 337 -1.97 7.00 34.31
C ASP A 337 -1.09 6.65 33.11
N ASP A 338 -1.23 7.40 32.02
CA ASP A 338 -0.43 7.22 30.81
C ASP A 338 1.05 7.44 31.05
N SER A 339 1.42 8.39 31.92
CA SER A 339 2.81 8.61 32.33
C SER A 339 3.41 7.37 33.02
N ALA A 340 2.62 6.67 33.85
CA ALA A 340 3.05 5.43 34.49
C ALA A 340 3.27 4.29 33.48
N VAL A 341 2.43 4.23 32.42
CA VAL A 341 2.64 3.25 31.34
C VAL A 341 3.90 3.57 30.55
N ARG A 342 4.15 4.84 30.21
CA ARG A 342 5.36 5.26 29.50
C ARG A 342 6.61 5.01 30.33
N GLN A 343 6.58 5.26 31.63
CA GLN A 343 7.69 4.95 32.53
C GLN A 343 7.94 3.42 32.58
N MET A 344 6.91 2.61 32.65
CA MET A 344 7.04 1.15 32.61
C MET A 344 7.71 0.69 31.29
N VAL A 345 7.33 1.26 30.16
CA VAL A 345 7.93 0.97 28.86
C VAL A 345 9.42 1.35 28.85
N ARG A 346 9.76 2.49 29.43
CA ARG A 346 11.15 2.93 29.60
C ARG A 346 11.95 1.97 30.47
N ASP A 347 11.39 1.57 31.61
CA ASP A 347 12.01 0.65 32.54
C ASP A 347 12.29 -0.72 31.90
N PHE A 348 11.41 -1.18 30.99
CA PHE A 348 11.68 -2.38 30.19
C PHE A 348 12.83 -2.18 29.20
N ALA A 349 12.86 -1.03 28.51
CA ALA A 349 13.93 -0.75 27.56
C ALA A 349 15.29 -0.71 28.23
N ASP A 350 15.37 -0.12 29.43
CA ASP A 350 16.60 0.04 30.21
C ASP A 350 16.97 -1.20 31.06
N GLY A 351 16.18 -2.29 31.00
CA GLY A 351 16.39 -3.50 31.80
C GLY A 351 16.20 -3.32 33.31
N VAL A 352 15.56 -2.23 33.72
CA VAL A 352 15.38 -1.88 35.16
C VAL A 352 14.15 -2.60 35.76
N ALA A 353 13.19 -2.99 34.92
CA ALA A 353 11.92 -3.57 35.37
C ALA A 353 12.10 -4.87 36.20
N HIS A 354 13.08 -5.70 35.84
CA HIS A 354 13.46 -6.91 36.55
C HIS A 354 14.94 -7.25 36.30
N SER A 355 15.67 -7.61 37.34
CA SER A 355 17.10 -7.92 37.26
C SER A 355 17.49 -9.06 36.30
N ASP A 356 16.52 -9.88 35.92
CA ASP A 356 16.72 -11.04 35.03
C ASP A 356 16.29 -10.77 33.58
N ILE A 357 15.75 -9.56 33.27
CA ILE A 357 15.36 -9.17 31.92
C ILE A 357 16.45 -8.28 31.34
N PRO A 358 17.10 -8.67 30.23
CA PRO A 358 18.09 -7.84 29.57
C PRO A 358 17.44 -6.57 28.99
N GLU A 359 18.23 -5.55 28.74
CA GLU A 359 17.85 -4.39 27.97
C GLU A 359 17.26 -4.83 26.62
N VAL A 360 16.17 -4.20 26.20
CA VAL A 360 15.47 -4.53 24.95
C VAL A 360 15.16 -3.28 24.14
N ASN A 361 15.11 -3.41 22.82
CA ASN A 361 14.58 -2.36 21.97
C ASN A 361 13.06 -2.32 22.06
N VAL A 362 12.55 -1.13 22.29
CA VAL A 362 11.11 -0.84 22.29
C VAL A 362 10.80 0.14 21.16
N VAL A 363 9.88 -0.23 20.29
CA VAL A 363 9.37 0.67 19.24
C VAL A 363 7.98 1.13 19.65
N VAL A 364 7.76 2.45 19.60
CA VAL A 364 6.47 3.07 19.89
C VAL A 364 5.94 3.69 18.62
N LEU A 365 4.70 3.36 18.25
CA LEU A 365 3.99 3.95 17.13
C LEU A 365 2.99 4.98 17.65
N VAL A 366 3.08 6.21 17.14
CA VAL A 366 2.19 7.31 17.51
C VAL A 366 1.54 7.94 16.28
N PRO A 367 0.28 8.42 16.36
CA PRO A 367 -0.45 8.93 15.21
C PRO A 367 -0.10 10.37 14.80
N SER A 368 0.59 11.13 15.64
CA SER A 368 0.88 12.55 15.40
C SER A 368 2.00 13.08 16.30
N ASP A 369 2.55 14.25 15.95
CA ASP A 369 3.52 14.96 16.75
C ASP A 369 2.98 15.28 18.16
N TYR A 370 1.72 15.66 18.28
CA TYR A 370 1.08 15.92 19.58
C TYR A 370 1.17 14.73 20.54
N VAL A 371 1.01 13.50 20.04
CA VAL A 371 1.18 12.29 20.88
C VAL A 371 2.66 12.01 21.09
N ALA A 372 3.50 12.27 20.09
CA ALA A 372 4.96 12.09 20.20
C ALA A 372 5.55 12.97 21.30
N ASP A 373 5.13 14.23 21.43
CA ASP A 373 5.57 15.16 22.47
C ASP A 373 5.38 14.58 23.89
N SER A 374 4.39 13.71 24.08
CA SER A 374 4.16 13.06 25.37
C SER A 374 5.18 11.96 25.70
N TRP A 375 6.04 11.62 24.75
CA TRP A 375 7.14 10.64 24.90
C TRP A 375 8.51 11.28 25.09
N ASP A 376 8.64 12.63 25.03
CA ASP A 376 9.92 13.35 25.09
C ASP A 376 10.78 12.95 26.29
N ASP A 377 10.15 12.80 27.47
CA ASP A 377 10.86 12.41 28.70
C ASP A 377 11.19 10.90 28.78
N TYR A 378 10.63 10.07 27.89
CA TYR A 378 10.71 8.61 27.93
C TYR A 378 11.44 8.01 26.75
N ALA A 379 11.45 8.69 25.60
CA ALA A 379 12.06 8.21 24.36
C ALA A 379 13.55 8.56 24.28
N ASN A 380 14.32 7.67 23.65
CA ASN A 380 15.69 7.98 23.24
C ASN A 380 15.73 8.70 21.89
N TYR A 381 14.76 8.37 21.02
CA TYR A 381 14.65 8.94 19.69
C TYR A 381 13.18 9.09 19.31
N VAL A 382 12.81 10.25 18.70
CA VAL A 382 11.54 10.50 18.05
C VAL A 382 11.82 10.74 16.58
N LEU A 383 11.26 9.90 15.69
CA LEU A 383 11.65 9.82 14.29
C LEU A 383 10.44 9.99 13.37
N HIS A 384 10.59 10.83 12.37
CA HIS A 384 9.67 10.99 11.25
C HIS A 384 10.11 10.12 10.07
N VAL A 385 9.23 9.93 9.09
CA VAL A 385 9.45 9.05 7.94
C VAL A 385 10.78 9.30 7.23
N ASP A 386 11.18 10.56 7.08
CA ASP A 386 12.40 10.95 6.39
C ASP A 386 13.69 10.62 7.17
N ASP A 387 13.60 10.46 8.50
CA ASP A 387 14.75 10.24 9.39
C ASP A 387 14.88 8.79 9.88
N MET A 388 13.88 7.92 9.58
CA MET A 388 13.80 6.58 10.18
C MET A 388 14.85 5.60 9.66
N GLU A 389 15.20 5.65 8.38
CA GLU A 389 15.99 4.61 7.71
C GLU A 389 17.32 4.29 8.41
N PRO A 390 18.15 5.27 8.80
CA PRO A 390 19.40 4.98 9.48
C PRO A 390 19.22 4.27 10.84
N TYR A 391 18.13 4.58 11.55
CA TYR A 391 17.83 3.98 12.86
C TYR A 391 17.23 2.58 12.72
N VAL A 392 16.38 2.35 11.72
CA VAL A 392 15.90 1.02 11.36
C VAL A 392 17.07 0.08 11.03
N ASP A 393 18.07 0.57 10.30
CA ASP A 393 19.28 -0.19 10.00
C ASP A 393 20.14 -0.50 11.25
N ARG A 394 20.21 0.42 12.20
CA ARG A 394 20.90 0.21 13.49
C ARG A 394 20.17 -0.85 14.33
N LEU A 395 18.84 -0.77 14.42
CA LEU A 395 18.01 -1.77 15.09
C LEU A 395 18.21 -3.16 14.48
N LYS A 396 18.19 -3.28 13.15
CA LYS A 396 18.39 -4.55 12.42
C LYS A 396 19.78 -5.15 12.61
N ARG A 397 20.80 -4.31 12.91
CA ARG A 397 22.15 -4.77 13.26
C ARG A 397 22.28 -5.25 14.71
N GLY A 398 21.20 -5.18 15.49
CA GLY A 398 21.19 -5.57 16.90
C GLY A 398 21.75 -4.49 17.83
N GLU A 399 21.83 -3.23 17.39
CA GLU A 399 22.21 -2.12 18.27
C GLU A 399 21.08 -1.83 19.26
N HIS A 400 21.41 -1.68 20.52
CA HIS A 400 20.45 -1.26 21.54
C HIS A 400 20.25 0.26 21.45
N LEU A 401 19.04 0.67 21.10
CA LEU A 401 18.63 2.08 20.98
C LEU A 401 17.65 2.52 22.09
N GLY A 402 17.18 1.59 22.92
CA GLY A 402 16.19 1.86 23.96
C GLY A 402 14.79 2.07 23.39
N VAL A 403 14.13 3.17 23.77
CA VAL A 403 12.79 3.53 23.29
C VAL A 403 12.90 4.41 22.05
N VAL A 404 12.35 3.93 20.93
CA VAL A 404 12.33 4.63 19.64
C VAL A 404 10.89 4.88 19.23
N VAL A 405 10.50 6.15 19.10
CA VAL A 405 9.15 6.56 18.70
C VAL A 405 9.10 6.82 17.20
N PHE A 406 8.16 6.19 16.49
CA PHE A 406 7.87 6.43 15.09
C PHE A 406 6.57 7.20 14.94
N VAL A 407 6.66 8.38 14.30
CA VAL A 407 5.51 9.27 14.11
C VAL A 407 4.81 8.95 12.80
N ASN A 408 3.51 8.67 12.88
CA ASN A 408 2.63 8.41 11.72
C ASN A 408 3.14 7.35 10.75
N LYS A 409 3.78 6.28 11.27
CA LYS A 409 4.31 5.17 10.48
C LYS A 409 3.96 3.82 11.10
N TYR A 410 2.94 3.17 10.56
CA TYR A 410 2.37 1.92 11.08
C TYR A 410 2.64 0.70 10.20
N ASP A 411 3.20 0.89 9.01
CA ASP A 411 3.41 -0.15 8.01
C ASP A 411 4.78 -0.05 7.33
N GLY A 412 5.17 -1.09 6.61
CA GLY A 412 6.33 -1.11 5.72
C GLY A 412 7.69 -1.16 6.41
N ILE A 413 7.75 -1.37 7.73
CA ILE A 413 9.00 -1.56 8.47
C ILE A 413 9.02 -2.97 9.04
N ASP A 414 10.03 -3.75 8.66
CA ASP A 414 10.31 -5.06 9.22
C ASP A 414 11.43 -4.94 10.25
N LEU A 415 11.14 -5.31 11.50
CA LEU A 415 12.06 -5.28 12.64
C LEU A 415 12.09 -6.67 13.29
N PRO A 416 12.88 -7.60 12.75
CA PRO A 416 12.92 -8.96 13.23
C PRO A 416 13.66 -9.07 14.56
N ASP A 417 13.28 -10.07 15.36
CA ASP A 417 13.98 -10.53 16.56
C ASP A 417 14.28 -9.40 17.55
N ASP A 418 15.57 -9.20 17.88
CA ASP A 418 16.03 -8.21 18.86
C ASP A 418 15.94 -6.77 18.37
N ALA A 419 15.64 -6.55 17.11
CA ALA A 419 15.38 -5.21 16.56
C ALA A 419 14.15 -4.56 17.22
N CYS A 420 13.12 -5.35 17.57
CA CYS A 420 11.95 -4.87 18.29
C CYS A 420 11.30 -6.02 19.10
N ARG A 421 11.60 -6.10 20.39
CA ARG A 421 10.98 -7.08 21.30
C ARG A 421 9.66 -6.61 21.87
N ILE A 422 9.48 -5.32 22.03
CA ILE A 422 8.25 -4.71 22.55
C ILE A 422 7.80 -3.66 21.53
N LEU A 423 6.58 -3.83 21.03
CA LEU A 423 5.88 -2.85 20.21
C LEU A 423 4.78 -2.20 21.03
N VAL A 424 4.83 -0.88 21.14
CA VAL A 424 3.79 -0.07 21.77
C VAL A 424 3.01 0.66 20.69
N ILE A 425 1.68 0.58 20.75
CA ILE A 425 0.78 1.36 19.90
C ILE A 425 0.08 2.37 20.80
N ASP A 426 0.56 3.62 20.80
CA ASP A 426 -0.02 4.72 21.58
C ASP A 426 -0.88 5.60 20.67
N GLY A 427 -2.11 5.16 20.50
CA GLY A 427 -3.11 5.77 19.64
C GLY A 427 -3.28 5.08 18.28
N VAL A 428 -4.48 5.21 17.74
CA VAL A 428 -4.83 4.68 16.42
C VAL A 428 -4.64 5.81 15.39
N PRO A 429 -4.09 5.56 14.20
CA PRO A 429 -4.02 6.57 13.16
C PRO A 429 -5.45 7.02 12.80
N THR A 430 -5.74 8.29 13.06
CA THR A 430 -7.07 8.89 12.85
C THR A 430 -7.08 9.87 11.69
N ALA A 431 -6.07 9.85 10.82
CA ALA A 431 -6.03 10.70 9.64
C ALA A 431 -7.09 10.23 8.62
N LEU A 432 -8.35 10.48 8.96
CA LEU A 432 -9.47 10.23 8.06
C LEU A 432 -9.53 11.36 7.04
N THR A 433 -9.61 11.00 5.76
CA THR A 433 -9.98 11.96 4.72
C THR A 433 -11.41 12.47 4.98
N PRO A 434 -11.78 13.65 4.44
CA PRO A 434 -13.16 14.14 4.55
C PRO A 434 -14.21 13.12 4.13
N TYR A 435 -13.90 12.27 3.16
CA TYR A 435 -14.78 11.19 2.72
C TYR A 435 -14.88 10.07 3.77
N GLU A 436 -13.77 9.67 4.37
CA GLU A 436 -13.73 8.63 5.40
C GLU A 436 -14.41 9.05 6.70
N MET A 437 -14.38 10.36 7.03
CA MET A 437 -15.15 10.91 8.16
C MET A 437 -16.67 10.72 7.99
N ARG A 438 -17.13 10.49 6.75
CA ARG A 438 -18.54 10.32 6.40
C ARG A 438 -19.00 8.86 6.55
N GLN A 439 -18.11 7.88 6.41
CA GLN A 439 -18.41 6.45 6.55
C GLN A 439 -18.48 6.04 8.02
#